data_2fe8e8b086613d5e7997bf33ced537df
#
_entry.id   2fe8e8b086613d5e7997bf33ced537df
#
_cell.length_a   1.000
_cell.length_b   1.000
_cell.length_c   1.000
_cell.angle_alpha   90.00
_cell.angle_beta   90.00
_cell.angle_gamma   90.00
#
_symmetry.space_group_name_H-M   'P 1'
#
loop_
_entity.id
_entity.type
_entity.pdbx_description
1 polymer ?
#
loop_
_entity_poly.entity_id
_entity_poly.type
_entity_poly.pdbx_seq_one_letter_code
_entity_poly.pdbx_strand_id
1 'polypeptide(L)'
;MLTLPSALTDSSEQHRQVGALPIWETATMDAATRDPVDELIAAESPHADSVWVLGRPSLMHMAEGRVAAWADDCRDLADIPEAIRLNPLTAGDVSDSPVVWMGLPASLDELDELLGTLWRILGPDAHVVAGGRIKHMSRSMNDVAARWFNEVHASLGVRKARVLHFSSPRQRPAITGTW
;
A
#
# COMPACT_ATOMS: atom_id res chain seq x y z
N MET A 1 58.11 18.93 -45.85
CA MET A 1 57.25 18.20 -46.72
C MET A 1 56.80 16.93 -46.01
N LEU A 2 55.59 16.95 -45.40
CA LEU A 2 54.81 15.80 -45.05
C LEU A 2 53.61 16.28 -44.23
N THR A 3 52.45 16.07 -44.81
CA THR A 3 51.13 16.51 -44.44
C THR A 3 50.56 15.64 -43.34
N LEU A 4 49.97 16.25 -42.32
CA LEU A 4 49.18 15.57 -41.28
C LEU A 4 47.71 15.51 -41.74
N PRO A 5 47.01 14.40 -41.55
CA PRO A 5 45.54 14.38 -41.70
C PRO A 5 44.84 14.68 -40.34
N SER A 6 43.79 15.45 -40.49
CA SER A 6 42.87 15.85 -39.45
C SER A 6 42.20 14.69 -38.70
N ALA A 7 42.19 14.76 -37.38
CA ALA A 7 41.39 13.91 -36.54
C ALA A 7 39.91 14.35 -36.58
N LEU A 8 39.07 13.45 -37.01
CA LEU A 8 37.62 13.52 -36.89
C LEU A 8 37.23 13.31 -35.44
N THR A 9 36.63 14.35 -34.85
CA THR A 9 35.93 14.29 -33.57
C THR A 9 34.61 13.58 -33.78
N ASP A 10 34.56 12.36 -33.35
CA ASP A 10 33.29 11.61 -33.23
C ASP A 10 32.65 11.99 -31.91
N SER A 11 31.68 12.93 -31.98
CA SER A 11 30.80 13.27 -30.89
C SER A 11 29.68 12.25 -30.85
N SER A 12 29.92 11.17 -30.14
CA SER A 12 28.87 10.24 -29.74
C SER A 12 27.90 10.95 -28.79
N GLU A 13 26.88 11.55 -29.35
CA GLU A 13 25.69 11.95 -28.60
C GLU A 13 25.07 10.71 -27.95
N GLN A 14 25.42 10.50 -26.70
CA GLN A 14 24.67 9.60 -25.85
C GLN A 14 23.25 10.17 -25.69
N HIS A 15 22.34 9.71 -26.51
CA HIS A 15 20.91 9.82 -26.24
C HIS A 15 20.64 9.14 -24.90
N ARG A 16 20.52 9.96 -23.86
CA ARG A 16 19.81 9.54 -22.64
C ARG A 16 18.39 9.21 -23.09
N GLN A 17 18.12 7.92 -23.21
CA GLN A 17 16.74 7.45 -23.19
C GLN A 17 16.17 7.89 -21.85
N VAL A 18 15.39 8.96 -21.89
CA VAL A 18 14.44 9.29 -20.83
C VAL A 18 13.50 8.09 -20.81
N GLY A 19 13.66 7.23 -19.81
CA GLY A 19 12.79 6.08 -19.65
C GLY A 19 11.35 6.56 -19.65
N ALA A 20 10.55 6.01 -20.56
CA ALA A 20 9.12 6.27 -20.57
C ALA A 20 8.60 5.86 -19.17
N LEU A 21 7.91 6.80 -18.51
CA LEU A 21 7.22 6.53 -17.26
C LEU A 21 6.29 5.33 -17.47
N PRO A 22 6.19 4.41 -16.52
CA PRO A 22 5.33 3.25 -16.65
C PRO A 22 3.88 3.70 -16.90
N ILE A 23 3.17 2.95 -17.73
CA ILE A 23 1.83 3.30 -18.26
C ILE A 23 0.82 3.60 -17.14
N TRP A 24 1.01 3.06 -15.94
CA TRP A 24 0.17 3.31 -14.77
C TRP A 24 0.34 4.73 -14.17
N GLU A 25 1.47 5.42 -14.41
CA GLU A 25 1.69 6.82 -13.98
C GLU A 25 0.88 7.83 -14.82
N THR A 26 0.43 7.46 -16.01
CA THR A 26 -0.29 8.38 -16.91
C THR A 26 -1.80 8.27 -16.83
N ALA A 27 -2.35 7.28 -16.11
CA ALA A 27 -3.80 7.16 -15.91
C ALA A 27 -4.27 8.12 -14.82
N THR A 28 -4.35 9.40 -15.11
CA THR A 28 -5.06 10.37 -14.30
C THR A 28 -6.56 10.03 -14.34
N MET A 29 -7.03 9.22 -13.38
CA MET A 29 -8.46 9.04 -13.19
C MET A 29 -9.07 10.42 -12.87
N ASP A 30 -10.07 10.80 -13.66
CA ASP A 30 -10.82 12.03 -13.44
C ASP A 30 -11.36 12.05 -12.00
N ALA A 31 -11.15 13.17 -11.27
CA ALA A 31 -11.55 13.32 -9.88
C ALA A 31 -13.06 13.05 -9.65
N ALA A 32 -13.89 13.18 -10.69
CA ALA A 32 -15.31 12.88 -10.65
C ALA A 32 -15.64 11.38 -10.55
N THR A 33 -14.69 10.49 -10.85
CA THR A 33 -14.88 9.04 -10.91
C THR A 33 -14.25 8.30 -9.72
N ARG A 34 -13.52 8.99 -8.83
CA ARG A 34 -12.85 8.36 -7.70
C ARG A 34 -13.84 7.87 -6.64
N ASP A 35 -13.60 6.67 -6.12
CA ASP A 35 -14.38 6.14 -5.00
C ASP A 35 -14.13 6.99 -3.74
N PRO A 36 -15.17 7.48 -3.06
CA PRO A 36 -15.03 8.22 -1.81
C PRO A 36 -14.28 7.48 -0.71
N VAL A 37 -14.28 6.15 -0.72
CA VAL A 37 -13.49 5.34 0.22
C VAL A 37 -12.01 5.51 -0.07
N ASP A 38 -11.59 5.43 -1.34
CA ASP A 38 -10.19 5.58 -1.74
C ASP A 38 -9.66 6.98 -1.45
N GLU A 39 -10.46 8.00 -1.78
CA GLU A 39 -10.10 9.39 -1.47
C GLU A 39 -9.92 9.61 0.04
N LEU A 40 -10.80 9.02 0.85
CA LEU A 40 -10.73 9.17 2.30
C LEU A 40 -9.53 8.41 2.90
N ILE A 41 -9.22 7.20 2.41
CA ILE A 41 -8.02 6.46 2.83
C ILE A 41 -6.76 7.30 2.57
N ALA A 42 -6.62 7.84 1.36
CA ALA A 42 -5.47 8.66 1.01
C ALA A 42 -5.39 9.95 1.83
N ALA A 43 -6.53 10.63 2.04
CA ALA A 43 -6.60 11.90 2.79
C ALA A 43 -6.31 11.73 4.29
N GLU A 44 -6.72 10.62 4.88
CA GLU A 44 -6.54 10.32 6.31
C GLU A 44 -5.21 9.61 6.60
N SER A 45 -4.47 9.22 5.57
CA SER A 45 -3.19 8.52 5.72
C SER A 45 -2.11 9.45 6.25
N PRO A 46 -1.29 9.00 7.23
CA PRO A 46 -0.07 9.69 7.55
C PRO A 46 0.89 9.67 6.36
N HIS A 47 1.74 10.69 6.27
CA HIS A 47 2.79 10.71 5.25
C HIS A 47 3.76 9.54 5.45
N ALA A 48 4.09 8.86 4.36
CA ALA A 48 5.02 7.73 4.36
C ALA A 48 5.77 7.61 3.04
N ASP A 49 7.04 7.22 3.11
CA ASP A 49 7.87 6.97 1.93
C ASP A 49 7.53 5.64 1.24
N SER A 50 6.79 4.78 1.93
CA SER A 50 6.37 3.47 1.43
C SER A 50 4.92 3.18 1.83
N VAL A 51 4.12 2.78 0.84
CA VAL A 51 2.71 2.43 1.02
C VAL A 51 2.47 1.02 0.50
N TRP A 52 1.81 0.20 1.31
CA TRP A 52 1.29 -1.09 0.87
C TRP A 52 -0.20 -0.99 0.61
N VAL A 53 -0.63 -1.38 -0.57
CA VAL A 53 -2.03 -1.39 -0.99
C VAL A 53 -2.56 -2.82 -0.98
N LEU A 54 -3.61 -3.09 -0.19
CA LEU A 54 -4.18 -4.42 -0.03
C LEU A 54 -5.64 -4.46 -0.48
N GLY A 55 -5.95 -5.35 -1.43
CA GLY A 55 -7.31 -5.64 -1.88
C GLY A 55 -8.06 -4.49 -2.57
N ARG A 56 -7.37 -3.41 -2.94
CA ARG A 56 -7.96 -2.26 -3.65
C ARG A 56 -6.94 -1.63 -4.61
N PRO A 57 -6.72 -2.23 -5.78
CA PRO A 57 -5.71 -1.75 -6.74
C PRO A 57 -5.85 -0.29 -7.14
N SER A 58 -7.09 0.27 -7.13
CA SER A 58 -7.36 1.69 -7.41
C SER A 58 -6.57 2.65 -6.53
N LEU A 59 -6.23 2.27 -5.30
CA LEU A 59 -5.44 3.08 -4.37
C LEU A 59 -3.99 3.29 -4.82
N MET A 60 -3.44 2.42 -5.66
CA MET A 60 -2.04 2.52 -6.14
C MET A 60 -1.78 3.85 -6.85
N HIS A 61 -2.79 4.38 -7.56
CA HIS A 61 -2.68 5.63 -8.29
C HIS A 61 -2.74 6.89 -7.40
N MET A 62 -3.04 6.72 -6.14
CA MET A 62 -3.16 7.81 -5.16
C MET A 62 -1.98 7.85 -4.18
N ALA A 63 -1.21 6.78 -4.13
CA ALA A 63 -0.06 6.67 -3.23
C ALA A 63 1.14 7.43 -3.80
N GLU A 64 1.80 8.19 -2.94
CA GLU A 64 3.08 8.83 -3.22
C GLU A 64 4.23 7.98 -2.68
N GLY A 65 5.40 8.03 -3.33
CA GLY A 65 6.57 7.26 -2.92
C GLY A 65 6.60 5.82 -3.45
N ARG A 66 7.18 4.91 -2.67
CA ARG A 66 7.27 3.49 -3.05
C ARG A 66 5.95 2.79 -2.77
N VAL A 67 5.42 2.10 -3.77
CA VAL A 67 4.17 1.36 -3.68
C VAL A 67 4.44 -0.12 -3.87
N ALA A 68 3.86 -0.93 -3.00
CA ALA A 68 3.73 -2.36 -3.20
C ALA A 68 2.26 -2.75 -3.01
N ALA A 69 1.77 -3.76 -3.73
CA ALA A 69 0.37 -4.11 -3.71
C ALA A 69 0.13 -5.62 -3.66
N TRP A 70 -0.95 -6.01 -3.00
CA TRP A 70 -1.41 -7.38 -2.91
C TRP A 70 -2.93 -7.47 -3.00
N ALA A 71 -3.42 -8.56 -3.60
CA ALA A 71 -4.81 -8.93 -3.60
C ALA A 71 -4.91 -10.46 -3.63
N ASP A 72 -5.97 -11.00 -3.02
CA ASP A 72 -6.30 -12.43 -3.08
C ASP A 72 -7.29 -12.77 -4.21
N ASP A 73 -8.09 -11.79 -4.65
CA ASP A 73 -8.94 -11.94 -5.83
C ASP A 73 -8.09 -11.87 -7.12
N CYS A 74 -8.25 -12.87 -7.98
CA CYS A 74 -7.51 -12.94 -9.24
C CYS A 74 -7.80 -11.77 -10.20
N ARG A 75 -8.96 -11.12 -10.09
CA ARG A 75 -9.30 -9.93 -10.88
C ARG A 75 -8.50 -8.73 -10.42
N ASP A 76 -8.51 -8.47 -9.12
CA ASP A 76 -7.75 -7.39 -8.51
C ASP A 76 -6.24 -7.62 -8.69
N LEU A 77 -5.79 -8.88 -8.60
CA LEU A 77 -4.39 -9.25 -8.84
C LEU A 77 -3.96 -8.97 -10.28
N ALA A 78 -4.85 -9.11 -11.26
CA ALA A 78 -4.55 -8.80 -12.67
C ALA A 78 -4.30 -7.30 -12.90
N ASP A 79 -4.90 -6.44 -12.08
CA ASP A 79 -4.72 -4.99 -12.15
C ASP A 79 -3.43 -4.50 -11.47
N ILE A 80 -2.73 -5.37 -10.74
CA ILE A 80 -1.48 -5.03 -10.05
C ILE A 80 -0.29 -5.34 -10.96
N PRO A 81 0.54 -4.33 -11.33
CA PRO A 81 1.77 -4.57 -12.08
C PRO A 81 2.71 -5.55 -11.34
N GLU A 82 3.30 -6.49 -12.05
CA GLU A 82 4.16 -7.52 -11.47
C GLU A 82 5.34 -6.93 -10.67
N ALA A 83 5.88 -5.81 -11.12
CA ALA A 83 7.03 -5.14 -10.49
C ALA A 83 6.77 -4.65 -9.05
N ILE A 84 5.50 -4.43 -8.67
CA ILE A 84 5.11 -3.95 -7.34
C ILE A 84 4.26 -4.97 -6.58
N ARG A 85 4.04 -6.16 -7.17
CA ARG A 85 3.19 -7.19 -6.58
C ARG A 85 3.88 -7.87 -5.42
N LEU A 86 3.23 -7.84 -4.25
CA LEU A 86 3.61 -8.68 -3.12
C LEU A 86 3.03 -10.08 -3.32
N ASN A 87 3.88 -11.09 -3.38
CA ASN A 87 3.43 -12.45 -3.60
C ASN A 87 4.42 -13.48 -2.97
N PRO A 88 4.05 -14.19 -1.93
CA PRO A 88 2.95 -13.93 -0.98
C PRO A 88 3.24 -12.72 -0.09
N LEU A 89 2.24 -12.25 0.66
CA LEU A 89 2.41 -11.21 1.67
C LEU A 89 3.34 -11.71 2.78
N THR A 90 4.61 -11.27 2.77
CA THR A 90 5.66 -11.79 3.66
C THR A 90 6.50 -10.67 4.27
N ALA A 91 7.17 -10.99 5.39
CA ALA A 91 8.05 -10.07 6.11
C ALA A 91 9.33 -9.65 5.35
N GLY A 92 9.66 -10.33 4.24
CA GLY A 92 10.92 -10.09 3.52
C GLY A 92 11.05 -8.69 2.89
N ASP A 93 9.94 -8.02 2.67
CA ASP A 93 9.87 -6.72 1.99
C ASP A 93 9.71 -5.53 2.94
N VAL A 94 9.75 -5.76 4.26
CA VAL A 94 9.50 -4.74 5.29
C VAL A 94 10.80 -4.09 5.74
N SER A 95 11.61 -3.59 4.82
CA SER A 95 12.82 -2.82 5.18
C SER A 95 12.51 -1.42 5.75
N ASP A 96 11.34 -0.89 5.41
CA ASP A 96 10.87 0.41 5.88
C ASP A 96 9.42 0.23 6.38
N SER A 97 9.12 0.73 7.58
CA SER A 97 7.77 0.64 8.15
C SER A 97 6.72 1.27 7.21
N PRO A 98 6.06 0.49 6.34
CA PRO A 98 5.10 1.05 5.40
C PRO A 98 3.83 1.46 6.13
N VAL A 99 3.13 2.44 5.57
CA VAL A 99 1.72 2.62 5.85
C VAL A 99 0.92 1.66 4.98
N VAL A 100 -0.02 0.95 5.58
CA VAL A 100 -0.85 -0.01 4.86
C VAL A 100 -2.20 0.62 4.55
N TRP A 101 -2.58 0.66 3.29
CA TRP A 101 -3.89 1.07 2.81
C TRP A 101 -4.70 -0.14 2.41
N MET A 102 -5.90 -0.29 2.95
CA MET A 102 -6.73 -1.44 2.62
C MET A 102 -8.23 -1.12 2.60
N GLY A 103 -8.98 -1.91 1.84
CA GLY A 103 -10.42 -1.98 1.99
C GLY A 103 -10.80 -2.81 3.22
N LEU A 104 -11.83 -2.39 3.94
CA LEU A 104 -12.37 -3.23 5.01
C LEU A 104 -13.10 -4.43 4.40
N PRO A 105 -12.71 -5.67 4.74
CA PRO A 105 -13.43 -6.86 4.32
C PRO A 105 -14.87 -6.87 4.82
N ALA A 106 -15.74 -7.58 4.12
CA ALA A 106 -17.14 -7.74 4.54
C ALA A 106 -17.29 -8.71 5.71
N SER A 107 -16.36 -9.66 5.85
CA SER A 107 -16.32 -10.68 6.89
C SER A 107 -15.40 -10.28 8.03
N LEU A 108 -15.82 -10.51 9.28
CA LEU A 108 -14.97 -10.32 10.46
C LEU A 108 -13.84 -11.34 10.52
N ASP A 109 -14.07 -12.57 10.04
CA ASP A 109 -13.05 -13.62 10.02
C ASP A 109 -11.94 -13.27 9.04
N GLU A 110 -12.30 -12.76 7.85
CA GLU A 110 -11.35 -12.27 6.85
C GLU A 110 -10.54 -11.08 7.38
N LEU A 111 -11.19 -10.16 8.08
CA LEU A 111 -10.52 -9.04 8.74
C LEU A 111 -9.53 -9.53 9.81
N ASP A 112 -9.93 -10.49 10.63
CA ASP A 112 -9.08 -11.06 11.69
C ASP A 112 -7.84 -11.77 11.11
N GLU A 113 -8.02 -12.55 10.05
CA GLU A 113 -6.93 -13.25 9.35
C GLU A 113 -5.94 -12.27 8.72
N LEU A 114 -6.45 -11.26 8.03
CA LEU A 114 -5.63 -10.25 7.37
C LEU A 114 -4.85 -9.40 8.39
N LEU A 115 -5.51 -8.92 9.44
CA LEU A 115 -4.84 -8.16 10.49
C LEU A 115 -3.84 -9.00 11.28
N GLY A 116 -4.13 -10.28 11.52
CA GLY A 116 -3.19 -11.22 12.12
C GLY A 116 -1.97 -11.48 11.24
N THR A 117 -2.15 -11.50 9.93
CA THR A 117 -1.04 -11.60 8.97
C THR A 117 -0.19 -10.34 8.97
N LEU A 118 -0.81 -9.17 8.89
CA LEU A 118 -0.13 -7.88 8.96
C LEU A 118 0.64 -7.73 10.28
N TRP A 119 0.02 -8.08 11.41
CA TRP A 119 0.67 -8.05 12.72
C TRP A 119 1.92 -8.93 12.79
N ARG A 120 1.95 -10.07 12.08
CA ARG A 120 3.13 -10.96 12.03
C ARG A 120 4.29 -10.38 11.23
N ILE A 121 4.01 -9.59 10.18
CA ILE A 121 5.02 -9.13 9.23
C ILE A 121 5.43 -7.67 9.41
N LEU A 122 4.55 -6.82 9.94
CA LEU A 122 4.84 -5.40 10.13
C LEU A 122 5.66 -5.15 11.40
N GLY A 123 6.43 -4.06 11.38
CA GLY A 123 7.20 -3.60 12.53
C GLY A 123 6.35 -2.88 13.58
N PRO A 124 6.98 -2.44 14.71
CA PRO A 124 6.27 -1.81 15.82
C PRO A 124 5.63 -0.46 15.48
N ASP A 125 6.17 0.24 14.49
CA ASP A 125 5.68 1.55 14.03
C ASP A 125 4.65 1.44 12.91
N ALA A 126 4.10 0.25 12.68
CA ALA A 126 3.13 0.00 11.64
C ALA A 126 1.84 0.80 11.84
N HIS A 127 1.35 1.36 10.74
CA HIS A 127 0.07 2.07 10.68
C HIS A 127 -0.77 1.50 9.53
N VAL A 128 -2.00 1.09 9.85
CA VAL A 128 -2.95 0.57 8.88
C VAL A 128 -4.12 1.53 8.77
N VAL A 129 -4.46 1.92 7.55
CA VAL A 129 -5.59 2.79 7.21
C VAL A 129 -6.58 1.97 6.40
N ALA A 130 -7.68 1.57 7.02
CA ALA A 130 -8.66 0.66 6.45
C ALA A 130 -9.98 1.37 6.19
N GLY A 131 -10.40 1.49 4.94
CA GLY A 131 -11.59 2.21 4.55
C GLY A 131 -12.75 1.32 4.13
N GLY A 132 -13.96 1.83 4.35
CA GLY A 132 -15.19 1.16 3.93
C GLY A 132 -16.39 2.09 3.86
N ARG A 133 -17.47 1.60 3.25
CA ARG A 133 -18.77 2.27 3.30
C ARG A 133 -19.38 2.11 4.69
N ILE A 134 -19.86 3.20 5.31
CA ILE A 134 -20.41 3.19 6.67
C ILE A 134 -21.50 2.13 6.86
N LYS A 135 -22.33 1.91 5.84
CA LYS A 135 -23.41 0.90 5.89
C LYS A 135 -22.92 -0.55 6.04
N HIS A 136 -21.66 -0.82 5.73
CA HIS A 136 -21.03 -2.14 5.84
C HIS A 136 -20.10 -2.26 7.06
N MET A 137 -19.94 -1.18 7.83
CA MET A 137 -19.08 -1.17 9.01
C MET A 137 -19.87 -1.53 10.26
N SER A 138 -19.28 -2.32 11.13
CA SER A 138 -19.83 -2.69 12.43
C SER A 138 -18.85 -2.35 13.55
N ARG A 139 -19.35 -2.22 14.78
CA ARG A 139 -18.49 -2.05 15.96
C ARG A 139 -17.57 -3.24 16.19
N SER A 140 -18.02 -4.43 15.82
CA SER A 140 -17.23 -5.66 15.94
C SER A 140 -15.91 -5.62 15.14
N MET A 141 -15.82 -4.79 14.09
CA MET A 141 -14.55 -4.57 13.37
C MET A 141 -13.50 -3.94 14.27
N ASN A 142 -13.90 -3.00 15.15
CA ASN A 142 -12.98 -2.41 16.13
C ASN A 142 -12.52 -3.46 17.16
N ASP A 143 -13.43 -4.34 17.59
CA ASP A 143 -13.12 -5.39 18.55
C ASP A 143 -12.13 -6.42 17.95
N VAL A 144 -12.30 -6.76 16.68
CA VAL A 144 -11.36 -7.61 15.93
C VAL A 144 -9.99 -6.93 15.82
N ALA A 145 -9.95 -5.67 15.39
CA ALA A 145 -8.70 -4.94 15.26
C ALA A 145 -7.96 -4.78 16.60
N ALA A 146 -8.69 -4.59 17.70
CA ALA A 146 -8.13 -4.47 19.05
C ALA A 146 -7.46 -5.75 19.56
N ARG A 147 -7.64 -6.89 18.90
CA ARG A 147 -6.87 -8.12 19.21
C ARG A 147 -5.41 -7.99 18.79
N TRP A 148 -5.14 -7.24 17.73
CA TRP A 148 -3.84 -7.15 17.07
C TRP A 148 -3.11 -5.82 17.31
N PHE A 149 -3.88 -4.73 17.52
CA PHE A 149 -3.37 -3.38 17.67
C PHE A 149 -3.85 -2.75 18.98
N ASN A 150 -3.00 -1.96 19.63
CA ASN A 150 -3.34 -1.27 20.86
C ASN A 150 -4.19 -0.02 20.61
N GLU A 151 -4.00 0.61 19.46
CA GLU A 151 -4.70 1.82 19.08
C GLU A 151 -5.61 1.53 17.89
N VAL A 152 -6.91 1.72 18.10
CA VAL A 152 -7.96 1.55 17.11
C VAL A 152 -8.88 2.76 17.19
N HIS A 153 -8.95 3.56 16.15
CA HIS A 153 -9.88 4.68 16.10
C HIS A 153 -10.50 4.87 14.70
N ALA A 154 -11.68 5.45 14.67
CA ALA A 154 -12.40 5.73 13.45
C ALA A 154 -12.34 7.21 13.11
N SER A 155 -12.16 7.56 11.84
CA SER A 155 -12.30 8.91 11.33
C SER A 155 -13.75 9.40 11.37
N LEU A 156 -13.97 10.67 11.08
CA LEU A 156 -15.29 11.17 10.78
C LEU A 156 -15.79 10.55 9.44
N GLY A 157 -17.09 10.36 9.34
CA GLY A 157 -17.71 9.89 8.10
C GLY A 157 -17.77 11.01 7.06
N VAL A 158 -17.28 10.73 5.84
CA VAL A 158 -17.31 11.64 4.69
C VAL A 158 -17.92 10.93 3.50
N ARG A 159 -18.95 11.52 2.86
CA ARG A 159 -19.63 10.96 1.68
C ARG A 159 -20.02 9.48 1.83
N LYS A 160 -20.53 9.08 3.01
CA LYS A 160 -20.89 7.70 3.39
C LYS A 160 -19.72 6.73 3.44
N ALA A 161 -18.48 7.22 3.42
CA ALA A 161 -17.26 6.48 3.69
C ALA A 161 -16.73 6.80 5.08
N ARG A 162 -15.97 5.90 5.66
CA ARG A 162 -15.24 6.06 6.91
C ARG A 162 -13.97 5.21 6.88
N VAL A 163 -12.96 5.67 7.60
CA VAL A 163 -11.70 4.98 7.76
C VAL A 163 -11.53 4.55 9.21
N LEU A 164 -10.96 3.38 9.40
CA LEU A 164 -10.42 2.90 10.67
C LEU A 164 -8.90 2.95 10.61
N HIS A 165 -8.30 3.48 11.66
CA HIS A 165 -6.85 3.50 11.85
C HIS A 165 -6.47 2.47 12.89
N PHE A 166 -5.45 1.67 12.59
CA PHE A 166 -4.85 0.72 13.50
C PHE A 166 -3.37 1.02 13.63
N SER A 167 -2.89 1.26 14.84
CA SER A 167 -1.49 1.55 15.13
C SER A 167 -1.04 0.88 16.41
N SER A 168 0.26 0.95 16.68
CA SER A 168 0.86 0.31 17.85
C SER A 168 0.53 -1.19 17.93
N PRO A 169 1.08 -2.04 17.03
CA PRO A 169 0.85 -3.47 17.06
C PRO A 169 1.14 -4.04 18.46
N ARG A 170 0.29 -4.96 18.92
CA ARG A 170 0.48 -5.60 20.22
C ARG A 170 1.80 -6.34 20.26
N GLN A 171 2.46 -6.33 21.41
CA GLN A 171 3.69 -7.08 21.62
C GLN A 171 3.44 -8.58 21.36
N ARG A 172 4.35 -9.18 20.58
CA ARG A 172 4.33 -10.62 20.38
C ARG A 172 4.75 -11.29 21.68
N PRO A 173 4.05 -12.35 22.11
CA PRO A 173 4.54 -13.15 23.22
C PRO A 173 5.93 -13.65 22.85
N ALA A 174 6.90 -13.46 23.74
CA ALA A 174 8.22 -14.03 23.57
C ALA A 174 8.04 -15.56 23.43
N ILE A 175 8.49 -16.12 22.30
CA ILE A 175 8.57 -17.57 22.15
C ILE A 175 9.71 -18.02 23.06
N THR A 176 9.40 -18.27 24.32
CA THR A 176 10.29 -18.99 25.24
C THR A 176 10.26 -20.46 24.84
N GLY A 177 10.96 -20.76 23.72
CA GLY A 177 11.23 -22.14 23.34
C GLY A 177 12.31 -22.68 24.23
N THR A 178 11.93 -23.34 25.32
CA THR A 178 12.80 -24.29 25.99
C THR A 178 12.72 -25.59 25.18
N TRP A 179 13.80 -25.90 24.45
CA TRP A 179 14.03 -27.21 23.82
C TRP A 179 14.75 -28.11 24.83
#